data_8811dab9b7342c6a5216f7a688113af8
#
_entry.id   8811dab9b7342c6a5216f7a688113af8
#
_cell.length_a   1.000
_cell.length_b   1.000
_cell.length_c   1.000
_cell.angle_alpha   90.00
_cell.angle_beta   90.00
_cell.angle_gamma   90.00
#
_symmetry.space_group_name_H-M   'P 1'
#
loop_
_entity.id
_entity.type
_entity.pdbx_description
1 polymer ?
#
loop_
_entity_poly.entity_id
_entity_poly.type
_entity_poly.pdbx_seq_one_letter_code
_entity_poly.pdbx_strand_id
1 'polypeptide(L)'
;MDANAIYDGYYANLISWTNGEDLKQQLHDIIHGGTYQPIEYAHGNTPNWMSNKDADRSLDDFIYLDAVYSGAKISADLSNTSWQREHAFCASLMTGSTTGNAVKTVGRATDFHNLFASASSANSSRGNKNFGNANKNADTYQNRLDVNQDGYSFDNKNFEPSDYDKGRLARAIFYMGTMYCEEEYDAVNNVTMKPLQIVDGYVDYVVGNNCAFAHGNLSDLLEWSKFDVDLLEYQHNESVYTFVPELNSDPSLNHAQGNRNPYVDFPGLVDYVYGSKKDQAGKLADVFSSYELLGKGQEGAERYAITSAKRKYYQGEGILKEDIHVVAVDHKGQTTKFDDFTIKDRTFGNPLPYTGNYEIIVQTPLNSISYDIDVITEDPLAEAQYKHNVTAKSSGNDFYGIDKNPGVVHTVNLSGVNWDTYYAAGSVQSNDSVKGCKFGTKAAPVGTLRFETTNAFEYEGMSKILGVYVSGTTASGKSYAMKIKVGDVTISTKRISYIDQNTLCEIYGKCSSPLEGKISIEISDIDDAVYIKTIAVILEDVA
;
A
#
# COMPACT_ATOMS: atom_id res chain seq x y z
N MET A 1 17.62 -32.25 -14.92
CA MET A 1 16.16 -32.15 -15.16
C MET A 1 15.93 -31.89 -16.65
N ASP A 2 14.89 -32.41 -17.25
CA ASP A 2 14.60 -32.11 -18.66
C ASP A 2 14.02 -30.69 -18.76
N ALA A 3 14.72 -29.79 -19.43
CA ALA A 3 14.27 -28.39 -19.62
C ALA A 3 12.89 -28.30 -20.31
N ASN A 4 12.47 -29.37 -21.01
CA ASN A 4 11.13 -29.49 -21.59
C ASN A 4 10.03 -29.75 -20.56
N ALA A 5 10.38 -30.16 -19.35
CA ALA A 5 9.42 -30.50 -18.30
C ALA A 5 9.26 -29.40 -17.23
N ILE A 6 10.16 -28.41 -17.21
CA ILE A 6 10.09 -27.28 -16.26
C ILE A 6 9.64 -26.00 -16.97
N TYR A 7 9.05 -25.09 -16.23
CA TYR A 7 8.48 -23.84 -16.74
C TYR A 7 7.54 -24.03 -17.93
N ASP A 8 6.76 -25.14 -17.90
CA ASP A 8 5.80 -25.50 -18.95
C ASP A 8 6.41 -25.58 -20.36
N GLY A 9 7.70 -25.93 -20.47
CA GLY A 9 8.42 -26.00 -21.71
C GLY A 9 8.84 -24.66 -22.32
N TYR A 10 8.74 -23.57 -21.54
CA TYR A 10 9.06 -22.21 -22.02
C TYR A 10 10.45 -22.12 -22.67
N TYR A 11 11.45 -22.85 -22.16
CA TYR A 11 12.83 -22.89 -22.67
C TYR A 11 13.13 -24.13 -23.53
N ALA A 12 12.12 -24.81 -24.03
CA ALA A 12 12.32 -26.07 -24.78
C ALA A 12 13.27 -25.95 -26.01
N ASN A 13 13.34 -24.76 -26.60
CA ASN A 13 14.18 -24.45 -27.74
C ASN A 13 15.63 -24.06 -27.37
N LEU A 14 15.91 -23.78 -26.10
CA LEU A 14 17.25 -23.44 -25.61
C LEU A 14 17.99 -24.70 -25.19
N ILE A 15 18.69 -25.34 -26.12
CA ILE A 15 19.42 -26.60 -25.86
C ILE A 15 20.89 -26.34 -25.56
N SER A 16 21.56 -25.57 -26.42
CA SER A 16 22.99 -25.28 -26.33
C SER A 16 23.33 -23.99 -27.08
N TRP A 17 24.49 -23.45 -26.75
CA TRP A 17 25.04 -22.23 -27.35
C TRP A 17 26.53 -22.37 -27.59
N THR A 18 27.09 -21.57 -28.49
CA THR A 18 28.50 -21.57 -28.87
C THR A 18 29.34 -20.56 -28.08
N ASN A 19 28.73 -19.44 -27.63
CA ASN A 19 29.32 -18.38 -26.81
C ASN A 19 28.19 -17.51 -26.23
N GLY A 20 28.53 -16.49 -25.47
CA GLY A 20 27.57 -15.63 -24.80
C GLY A 20 26.71 -14.77 -25.72
N GLU A 21 27.22 -14.34 -26.87
CA GLU A 21 26.42 -13.58 -27.84
C GLU A 21 25.35 -14.48 -28.49
N ASP A 22 25.72 -15.70 -28.86
CA ASP A 22 24.77 -16.71 -29.36
C ASP A 22 23.70 -17.02 -28.31
N LEU A 23 24.10 -17.21 -27.05
CA LEU A 23 23.17 -17.41 -25.94
C LEU A 23 22.25 -16.21 -25.75
N LYS A 24 22.81 -15.01 -25.76
CA LYS A 24 22.05 -13.78 -25.59
C LYS A 24 20.96 -13.61 -26.65
N GLN A 25 21.30 -13.91 -27.91
CA GLN A 25 20.33 -13.86 -29.01
C GLN A 25 19.24 -14.92 -28.86
N GLN A 26 19.60 -16.18 -28.53
CA GLN A 26 18.60 -17.22 -28.30
C GLN A 26 17.65 -16.85 -27.11
N LEU A 27 18.17 -16.28 -26.04
CA LEU A 27 17.36 -15.81 -24.94
C LEU A 27 16.45 -14.65 -25.35
N HIS A 28 16.98 -13.68 -26.12
CA HIS A 28 16.19 -12.59 -26.67
C HIS A 28 15.00 -13.13 -27.49
N ASP A 29 15.26 -14.06 -28.41
CA ASP A 29 14.22 -14.62 -29.26
C ASP A 29 13.13 -15.35 -28.47
N ILE A 30 13.48 -15.99 -27.36
CA ILE A 30 12.54 -16.66 -26.47
C ILE A 30 11.70 -15.63 -25.70
N ILE A 31 12.33 -14.65 -25.04
CA ILE A 31 11.65 -13.74 -24.13
C ILE A 31 10.90 -12.62 -24.84
N HIS A 32 11.30 -12.27 -26.06
CA HIS A 32 10.62 -11.29 -26.92
C HIS A 32 9.56 -11.94 -27.84
N GLY A 33 9.62 -13.26 -27.98
CA GLY A 33 8.70 -14.04 -28.79
C GLY A 33 7.51 -14.61 -28.01
N GLY A 34 6.82 -15.53 -28.64
CA GLY A 34 5.80 -16.38 -27.99
C GLY A 34 4.59 -15.60 -27.47
N THR A 35 4.39 -15.65 -26.18
CA THR A 35 3.24 -15.03 -25.47
C THR A 35 3.51 -13.61 -24.96
N TYR A 36 4.69 -13.06 -25.22
CA TYR A 36 5.02 -11.69 -24.78
C TYR A 36 4.05 -10.65 -25.32
N GLN A 37 3.49 -9.86 -24.43
CA GLN A 37 2.60 -8.73 -24.74
C GLN A 37 2.99 -7.53 -23.88
N PRO A 38 3.57 -6.47 -24.48
CA PRO A 38 3.89 -5.27 -23.73
C PRO A 38 2.61 -4.56 -23.25
N ILE A 39 2.62 -4.11 -22.02
CA ILE A 39 1.46 -3.48 -21.36
C ILE A 39 1.69 -1.97 -21.25
N GLU A 40 0.64 -1.17 -21.49
CA GLU A 40 0.71 0.28 -21.41
C GLU A 40 0.93 0.78 -19.97
N TYR A 41 1.75 1.82 -19.82
CA TYR A 41 1.97 2.51 -18.56
C TYR A 41 0.81 3.46 -18.25
N ALA A 42 -0.20 2.94 -17.57
CA ALA A 42 -1.37 3.73 -17.20
C ALA A 42 -1.43 3.98 -15.67
N HIS A 43 -2.45 4.68 -15.18
CA HIS A 43 -2.65 5.02 -13.78
C HIS A 43 -3.97 4.43 -13.25
N GLY A 44 -4.06 4.27 -11.93
CA GLY A 44 -5.25 3.76 -11.26
C GLY A 44 -5.43 2.24 -11.40
N ASN A 45 -6.68 1.77 -11.39
CA ASN A 45 -7.02 0.35 -11.55
C ASN A 45 -6.82 -0.11 -13.00
N THR A 46 -5.61 -0.06 -13.49
CA THR A 46 -5.24 -0.45 -14.85
C THR A 46 -4.35 -1.68 -14.80
N PRO A 47 -4.24 -2.45 -15.89
CA PRO A 47 -3.42 -3.65 -15.92
C PRO A 47 -2.01 -3.44 -15.37
N ASN A 48 -1.36 -2.32 -15.69
CA ASN A 48 0.00 -2.04 -15.24
C ASN A 48 0.13 -1.92 -13.72
N TRP A 49 -0.76 -1.17 -13.05
CA TRP A 49 -0.76 -1.09 -11.60
C TRP A 49 -1.11 -2.42 -10.94
N MET A 50 -2.03 -3.17 -11.53
CA MET A 50 -2.43 -4.48 -11.02
C MET A 50 -1.29 -5.48 -11.14
N SER A 51 -0.60 -5.55 -12.29
CA SER A 51 0.57 -6.42 -12.46
C SER A 51 1.67 -6.13 -11.47
N ASN A 52 2.03 -4.87 -11.29
CA ASN A 52 3.08 -4.50 -10.34
C ASN A 52 2.68 -4.84 -8.90
N LYS A 53 1.43 -4.54 -8.53
CA LYS A 53 0.88 -4.92 -7.23
C LYS A 53 0.95 -6.44 -7.01
N ASP A 54 0.56 -7.24 -8.00
CA ASP A 54 0.52 -8.69 -7.85
C ASP A 54 1.92 -9.33 -7.86
N ALA A 55 2.83 -8.79 -8.66
CA ALA A 55 4.21 -9.26 -8.73
C ALA A 55 4.99 -9.05 -7.42
N ASP A 56 4.76 -7.93 -6.74
CA ASP A 56 5.50 -7.53 -5.54
C ASP A 56 4.72 -7.74 -4.23
N ARG A 57 3.66 -8.56 -4.24
CA ARG A 57 2.94 -8.89 -3.01
C ARG A 57 3.83 -9.62 -2.02
N SER A 58 3.67 -9.28 -0.74
CA SER A 58 4.31 -9.99 0.36
C SER A 58 3.98 -11.49 0.31
N LEU A 59 4.97 -12.33 0.62
CA LEU A 59 4.83 -13.78 0.52
C LEU A 59 3.79 -14.38 1.47
N ASP A 60 3.54 -13.71 2.57
CA ASP A 60 2.72 -14.21 3.69
C ASP A 60 1.41 -13.42 3.89
N ASP A 61 1.35 -12.16 3.42
CA ASP A 61 0.21 -11.30 3.63
C ASP A 61 -0.05 -10.41 2.40
N PHE A 62 -0.96 -10.82 1.55
CA PHE A 62 -1.23 -10.22 0.24
C PHE A 62 -1.87 -8.84 0.27
N ILE A 63 -2.20 -8.30 1.44
CA ILE A 63 -2.61 -6.91 1.57
C ILE A 63 -1.42 -5.93 1.55
N TYR A 64 -0.20 -6.45 1.65
CA TYR A 64 1.03 -5.68 1.58
C TYR A 64 1.82 -5.99 0.30
N LEU A 65 2.65 -5.01 -0.08
CA LEU A 65 3.71 -5.13 -1.07
C LEU A 65 5.04 -5.19 -0.33
N ASP A 66 5.97 -5.99 -0.83
CA ASP A 66 7.37 -6.00 -0.42
C ASP A 66 8.13 -4.97 -1.26
N ALA A 67 8.34 -3.79 -0.70
CA ALA A 67 8.94 -2.68 -1.41
C ALA A 67 10.46 -2.85 -1.52
N VAL A 68 10.99 -2.78 -2.76
CA VAL A 68 12.44 -2.80 -2.98
C VAL A 68 13.15 -1.65 -2.26
N TYR A 69 14.40 -1.85 -1.93
CA TYR A 69 15.36 -0.97 -1.28
C TYR A 69 15.21 -0.88 0.23
N SER A 70 13.98 -0.78 0.74
CA SER A 70 13.73 -0.51 2.15
C SER A 70 13.30 -1.73 2.95
N GLY A 71 12.95 -2.85 2.29
CA GLY A 71 12.32 -4.01 2.93
C GLY A 71 10.97 -3.67 3.61
N ALA A 72 10.40 -2.48 3.31
CA ALA A 72 9.18 -2.03 3.95
C ALA A 72 7.97 -2.76 3.37
N LYS A 73 7.11 -3.31 4.24
CA LYS A 73 5.78 -3.76 3.87
C LYS A 73 4.85 -2.54 3.72
N ILE A 74 4.38 -2.29 2.51
CA ILE A 74 3.51 -1.15 2.18
C ILE A 74 2.14 -1.69 1.78
N SER A 75 1.05 -1.05 2.23
CA SER A 75 -0.30 -1.44 1.83
C SER A 75 -0.45 -1.51 0.32
N ALA A 76 -0.97 -2.63 -0.18
CA ALA A 76 -1.25 -2.86 -1.60
C ALA A 76 -2.48 -2.09 -2.11
N ASP A 77 -3.08 -1.21 -1.29
CA ASP A 77 -4.18 -0.35 -1.72
C ASP A 77 -3.71 0.62 -2.79
N LEU A 78 -4.34 0.57 -3.97
CA LEU A 78 -4.01 1.43 -5.11
C LEU A 78 -4.33 2.92 -4.88
N SER A 79 -5.13 3.25 -3.86
CA SER A 79 -5.34 4.63 -3.42
C SER A 79 -4.17 5.15 -2.58
N ASN A 80 -3.27 4.27 -2.13
CA ASN A 80 -2.12 4.62 -1.32
C ASN A 80 -1.04 5.27 -2.18
N THR A 81 -0.70 6.52 -1.87
CA THR A 81 0.35 7.30 -2.55
C THR A 81 1.74 7.10 -1.93
N SER A 82 1.89 6.24 -0.93
CA SER A 82 3.17 6.00 -0.25
C SER A 82 4.14 5.15 -1.05
N TRP A 83 3.66 4.40 -2.05
CA TRP A 83 4.49 3.62 -2.96
C TRP A 83 4.42 4.10 -4.40
N GLN A 84 5.46 3.79 -5.15
CA GLN A 84 5.63 4.13 -6.55
C GLN A 84 6.19 2.93 -7.31
N ARG A 85 6.01 2.91 -8.62
CA ARG A 85 6.70 1.95 -9.50
C ARG A 85 8.12 2.43 -9.75
N GLU A 86 9.07 1.63 -9.36
CA GLU A 86 10.49 1.87 -9.56
C GLU A 86 10.98 1.15 -10.82
N HIS A 87 11.69 1.87 -11.68
CA HIS A 87 12.39 1.29 -12.81
C HIS A 87 13.82 0.87 -12.40
N ALA A 88 14.08 -0.42 -12.25
CA ALA A 88 15.43 -0.92 -11.94
C ALA A 88 16.46 -0.39 -12.96
N PHE A 89 16.24 -0.59 -14.24
CA PHE A 89 16.94 0.14 -15.29
C PHE A 89 16.21 1.46 -15.52
N CYS A 90 16.82 2.59 -15.19
CA CYS A 90 16.16 3.90 -15.23
C CYS A 90 15.53 4.21 -16.59
N ALA A 91 14.27 4.63 -16.59
CA ALA A 91 13.57 5.01 -17.81
C ALA A 91 14.35 6.05 -18.64
N SER A 92 14.97 7.01 -18.00
CA SER A 92 15.78 8.05 -18.64
C SER A 92 17.07 7.52 -19.31
N LEU A 93 17.61 6.40 -18.82
CA LEU A 93 18.81 5.77 -19.41
C LEU A 93 18.49 4.82 -20.56
N MET A 94 17.23 4.43 -20.75
CA MET A 94 16.86 3.40 -21.73
C MET A 94 15.98 3.88 -22.89
N THR A 95 15.36 5.05 -22.80
CA THR A 95 14.38 5.50 -23.82
C THR A 95 14.85 6.68 -24.68
N GLY A 96 15.95 7.34 -24.33
CA GLY A 96 16.39 8.56 -25.03
C GLY A 96 15.48 9.76 -24.83
N SER A 97 14.50 9.67 -23.96
CA SER A 97 13.50 10.70 -23.69
C SER A 97 13.58 11.21 -22.26
N THR A 98 12.99 12.39 -21.99
CA THR A 98 12.82 12.87 -20.61
C THR A 98 11.85 11.98 -19.84
N THR A 99 12.01 11.87 -18.52
CA THR A 99 11.24 10.95 -17.67
C THR A 99 9.74 10.96 -17.92
N GLY A 100 9.12 12.14 -18.10
CA GLY A 100 7.67 12.26 -18.34
C GLY A 100 7.19 11.69 -19.67
N ASN A 101 8.06 11.59 -20.68
CA ASN A 101 7.74 11.01 -21.98
C ASN A 101 8.24 9.56 -22.11
N ALA A 102 9.29 9.19 -21.38
CA ALA A 102 9.84 7.84 -21.37
C ALA A 102 8.76 6.80 -21.05
N VAL A 103 7.94 7.07 -20.05
CA VAL A 103 6.85 6.18 -19.59
C VAL A 103 5.69 6.05 -20.59
N LYS A 104 5.69 6.79 -21.69
CA LYS A 104 4.72 6.61 -22.78
C LYS A 104 5.17 5.57 -23.80
N THR A 105 6.41 5.13 -23.73
CA THR A 105 6.97 4.12 -24.61
C THR A 105 6.57 2.75 -24.09
N VAL A 106 5.68 2.08 -24.80
CA VAL A 106 5.30 0.69 -24.50
C VAL A 106 6.48 -0.23 -24.82
N GLY A 107 6.75 -1.17 -23.95
CA GLY A 107 7.92 -2.04 -24.01
C GLY A 107 8.95 -1.65 -22.95
N ARG A 108 10.07 -1.04 -23.31
CA ARG A 108 11.21 -0.77 -22.41
C ARG A 108 10.82 -0.10 -21.09
N ALA A 109 9.98 0.94 -21.16
CA ALA A 109 9.59 1.71 -19.98
C ALA A 109 8.39 1.11 -19.21
N THR A 110 7.79 0.06 -19.74
CA THR A 110 6.61 -0.56 -19.15
C THR A 110 6.79 -2.04 -18.84
N ASP A 111 8.01 -2.54 -19.03
CA ASP A 111 8.36 -3.92 -18.79
C ASP A 111 8.34 -4.27 -17.30
N PHE A 112 7.56 -5.28 -16.93
CA PHE A 112 7.37 -5.65 -15.52
C PHE A 112 8.56 -6.30 -14.88
N HIS A 113 9.44 -6.94 -15.64
CA HIS A 113 10.71 -7.42 -15.09
C HIS A 113 11.66 -6.28 -14.71
N ASN A 114 11.31 -5.04 -15.08
CA ASN A 114 12.02 -3.82 -14.73
C ASN A 114 11.27 -2.93 -13.71
N LEU A 115 10.00 -3.25 -13.40
CA LEU A 115 9.15 -2.44 -12.53
C LEU A 115 8.93 -3.13 -11.18
N PHE A 116 9.27 -2.44 -10.11
CA PHE A 116 9.12 -2.91 -8.74
C PHE A 116 8.35 -1.90 -7.90
N ALA A 117 7.59 -2.39 -6.92
CA ALA A 117 7.04 -1.52 -5.89
C ALA A 117 8.16 -0.95 -5.01
N SER A 118 8.18 0.35 -4.80
CA SER A 118 9.16 1.03 -3.96
C SER A 118 8.51 2.13 -3.11
N ALA A 119 9.01 2.34 -1.91
CA ALA A 119 8.64 3.51 -1.12
C ALA A 119 9.06 4.80 -1.84
N SER A 120 8.17 5.81 -1.88
CA SER A 120 8.41 7.07 -2.60
C SER A 120 9.72 7.77 -2.19
N SER A 121 10.09 7.68 -0.90
CA SER A 121 11.35 8.25 -0.39
C SER A 121 12.58 7.49 -0.89
N ALA A 122 12.51 6.16 -0.98
CA ALA A 122 13.61 5.32 -1.45
C ALA A 122 13.81 5.50 -2.96
N ASN A 123 12.71 5.49 -3.73
CA ASN A 123 12.72 5.79 -5.17
C ASN A 123 13.33 7.17 -5.44
N SER A 124 12.93 8.21 -4.68
CA SER A 124 13.51 9.56 -4.81
C SER A 124 15.01 9.58 -4.47
N SER A 125 15.46 8.81 -3.49
CA SER A 125 16.89 8.70 -3.14
C SER A 125 17.70 8.02 -4.23
N ARG A 126 17.11 6.98 -4.87
CA ARG A 126 17.73 6.31 -6.00
C ARG A 126 17.84 7.24 -7.21
N GLY A 127 16.79 7.91 -7.61
CA GLY A 127 16.77 8.80 -8.78
C GLY A 127 17.29 8.08 -10.04
N ASN A 128 18.31 8.66 -10.70
CA ASN A 128 18.93 8.07 -11.90
C ASN A 128 20.32 7.45 -11.63
N LYS A 129 20.66 7.17 -10.36
CA LYS A 129 21.95 6.57 -10.02
C LYS A 129 22.05 5.16 -10.57
N ASN A 130 23.26 4.75 -10.94
CA ASN A 130 23.49 3.36 -11.30
C ASN A 130 23.43 2.47 -10.06
N PHE A 131 23.02 1.23 -10.19
CA PHE A 131 23.26 0.24 -9.17
C PHE A 131 24.76 -0.07 -9.09
N GLY A 132 25.25 -0.18 -7.89
CA GLY A 132 26.65 -0.45 -7.60
C GLY A 132 26.99 -0.11 -6.17
N ASN A 133 28.13 -0.57 -5.69
CA ASN A 133 28.59 -0.31 -4.34
C ASN A 133 28.80 1.19 -4.12
N ALA A 134 28.14 1.75 -3.11
CA ALA A 134 28.26 3.16 -2.77
C ALA A 134 29.63 3.47 -2.16
N ASN A 135 30.27 4.56 -2.60
CA ASN A 135 31.57 4.95 -2.08
C ASN A 135 31.44 5.60 -0.69
N LYS A 136 31.72 4.83 0.35
CA LYS A 136 31.64 5.26 1.77
C LYS A 136 32.57 6.47 2.11
N ASN A 137 33.56 6.77 1.28
CA ASN A 137 34.47 7.89 1.46
C ASN A 137 34.05 9.14 0.66
N ALA A 138 32.96 9.10 -0.08
CA ALA A 138 32.47 10.27 -0.81
C ALA A 138 31.75 11.24 0.14
N ASP A 139 31.98 12.55 -0.04
CA ASP A 139 31.30 13.60 0.73
C ASP A 139 29.76 13.54 0.58
N THR A 140 29.28 12.92 -0.51
CA THR A 140 27.86 12.75 -0.83
C THR A 140 27.29 11.43 -0.32
N TYR A 141 28.08 10.59 0.36
CA TYR A 141 27.62 9.30 0.86
C TYR A 141 26.50 9.46 1.90
N GLN A 142 25.46 8.69 1.72
CA GLN A 142 24.35 8.56 2.67
C GLN A 142 24.05 7.09 2.93
N ASN A 143 23.78 6.79 4.19
CA ASN A 143 23.35 5.48 4.64
C ASN A 143 21.95 5.56 5.22
N ARG A 144 21.05 4.73 4.71
CA ARG A 144 19.66 4.57 5.15
C ARG A 144 19.37 3.17 5.66
N LEU A 145 20.41 2.46 6.07
CA LEU A 145 20.27 1.16 6.70
C LEU A 145 19.71 1.34 8.12
N ASP A 146 18.84 0.45 8.50
CA ASP A 146 18.35 0.35 9.88
C ASP A 146 19.34 -0.40 10.78
N VAL A 147 18.92 -0.69 12.02
CA VAL A 147 19.75 -1.41 13.00
C VAL A 147 20.06 -2.86 12.59
N ASN A 148 19.25 -3.45 11.70
CA ASN A 148 19.42 -4.80 11.18
C ASN A 148 20.23 -4.84 9.88
N GLN A 149 20.68 -3.71 9.40
CA GLN A 149 21.36 -3.53 8.10
C GLN A 149 20.44 -3.67 6.88
N ASP A 150 19.12 -3.61 7.09
CA ASP A 150 18.15 -3.52 6.01
C ASP A 150 18.08 -2.10 5.45
N GLY A 151 17.71 -1.95 4.19
CA GLY A 151 17.60 -0.68 3.52
C GLY A 151 18.68 -0.46 2.46
N TYR A 152 19.17 0.78 2.32
CA TYR A 152 20.05 1.15 1.21
C TYR A 152 21.08 2.22 1.60
N SER A 153 22.14 2.28 0.81
CA SER A 153 23.09 3.40 0.86
C SER A 153 23.33 3.96 -0.55
N PHE A 154 23.82 5.19 -0.64
CA PHE A 154 24.12 5.82 -1.93
C PHE A 154 25.15 6.96 -1.80
N ASP A 155 25.76 7.27 -2.92
CA ASP A 155 26.52 8.50 -3.15
C ASP A 155 25.91 9.28 -4.33
N ASN A 156 26.63 10.20 -4.95
CA ASN A 156 26.15 10.96 -6.09
C ASN A 156 26.09 10.16 -7.41
N LYS A 157 26.67 8.96 -7.47
CA LYS A 157 26.77 8.11 -8.66
C LYS A 157 26.03 6.79 -8.51
N ASN A 158 26.26 6.12 -7.38
CA ASN A 158 25.84 4.76 -7.14
C ASN A 158 24.74 4.70 -6.09
N PHE A 159 23.86 3.72 -6.26
CA PHE A 159 22.87 3.32 -5.28
C PHE A 159 23.07 1.84 -4.97
N GLU A 160 23.29 1.55 -3.70
CA GLU A 160 23.51 0.20 -3.17
C GLU A 160 22.30 -0.20 -2.33
N PRO A 161 21.44 -1.09 -2.83
CA PRO A 161 20.32 -1.64 -2.08
C PRO A 161 20.79 -2.59 -0.98
N SER A 162 19.86 -3.08 -0.16
CA SER A 162 20.15 -4.15 0.80
C SER A 162 20.61 -5.43 0.10
N ASP A 163 21.31 -6.29 0.82
CA ASP A 163 21.73 -7.59 0.27
C ASP A 163 20.56 -8.44 -0.17
N TYR A 164 19.38 -8.26 0.47
CA TYR A 164 18.13 -8.90 0.10
C TYR A 164 17.68 -8.55 -1.33
N ASP A 165 17.93 -7.31 -1.78
CA ASP A 165 17.47 -6.81 -3.08
C ASP A 165 18.53 -6.93 -4.19
N LYS A 166 19.82 -7.05 -3.83
CA LYS A 166 20.93 -7.00 -4.80
C LYS A 166 20.77 -8.02 -5.92
N GLY A 167 20.44 -9.27 -5.59
CA GLY A 167 20.30 -10.35 -6.56
C GLY A 167 19.20 -10.07 -7.59
N ARG A 168 17.99 -9.81 -7.11
CA ARG A 168 16.83 -9.57 -7.99
C ARG A 168 16.99 -8.35 -8.87
N LEU A 169 17.58 -7.27 -8.35
CA LEU A 169 17.80 -6.06 -9.12
C LEU A 169 18.90 -6.24 -10.19
N ALA A 170 19.99 -6.96 -9.86
CA ALA A 170 21.01 -7.29 -10.84
C ALA A 170 20.44 -8.15 -11.99
N ARG A 171 19.65 -9.17 -11.67
CA ARG A 171 19.01 -10.03 -12.68
C ARG A 171 17.97 -9.27 -13.52
N ALA A 172 17.27 -8.28 -12.94
CA ALA A 172 16.42 -7.38 -13.71
C ALA A 172 17.21 -6.54 -14.72
N ILE A 173 18.35 -5.98 -14.33
CA ILE A 173 19.23 -5.23 -15.23
C ILE A 173 19.75 -6.13 -16.37
N PHE A 174 20.19 -7.36 -16.06
CA PHE A 174 20.66 -8.32 -17.08
C PHE A 174 19.54 -8.74 -18.04
N TYR A 175 18.33 -8.93 -17.53
CA TYR A 175 17.15 -9.16 -18.35
C TYR A 175 16.93 -8.01 -19.34
N MET A 176 16.92 -6.77 -18.86
CA MET A 176 16.72 -5.58 -19.72
C MET A 176 17.79 -5.49 -20.82
N GLY A 177 19.06 -5.77 -20.50
CA GLY A 177 20.15 -5.79 -21.46
C GLY A 177 20.05 -6.93 -22.49
N THR A 178 19.27 -7.97 -22.20
CA THR A 178 19.01 -9.10 -23.11
C THR A 178 17.74 -8.88 -23.91
N MET A 179 16.64 -8.51 -23.25
CA MET A 179 15.35 -8.26 -23.86
C MET A 179 15.41 -7.15 -24.92
N TYR A 180 16.19 -6.11 -24.66
CA TYR A 180 16.31 -4.92 -25.52
C TYR A 180 17.71 -4.78 -26.10
N CYS A 181 18.26 -5.90 -26.61
CA CYS A 181 19.59 -5.94 -27.22
C CYS A 181 19.61 -5.50 -28.68
N GLU A 182 18.47 -5.19 -29.27
CA GLU A 182 18.32 -4.71 -30.64
C GLU A 182 17.90 -3.23 -30.69
N GLU A 183 18.03 -2.63 -31.89
CA GLU A 183 17.57 -1.28 -32.16
C GLU A 183 16.05 -1.26 -32.35
N GLU A 184 15.36 -0.34 -31.68
CA GLU A 184 13.91 -0.16 -31.76
C GLU A 184 13.57 1.27 -32.14
N TYR A 185 12.49 1.46 -32.88
CA TYR A 185 11.98 2.78 -33.19
C TYR A 185 10.75 3.12 -32.33
N ASP A 186 10.91 4.10 -31.46
CA ASP A 186 9.82 4.66 -30.69
C ASP A 186 9.08 5.74 -31.50
N ALA A 187 7.94 5.34 -32.08
CA ALA A 187 7.11 6.24 -32.88
C ALA A 187 6.43 7.33 -32.04
N VAL A 188 6.21 7.14 -30.74
CA VAL A 188 5.58 8.11 -29.84
C VAL A 188 6.50 9.31 -29.60
N ASN A 189 7.77 9.02 -29.33
CA ASN A 189 8.79 10.03 -29.05
C ASN A 189 9.63 10.39 -30.27
N ASN A 190 9.39 9.75 -31.42
CA ASN A 190 10.14 9.93 -32.67
C ASN A 190 11.65 9.79 -32.47
N VAL A 191 12.05 8.71 -31.82
CA VAL A 191 13.46 8.43 -31.50
C VAL A 191 13.83 6.98 -31.83
N THR A 192 15.02 6.77 -32.39
CA THR A 192 15.61 5.45 -32.51
C THR A 192 16.31 5.10 -31.19
N MET A 193 15.82 4.08 -30.52
CA MET A 193 16.38 3.55 -29.27
C MET A 193 17.44 2.52 -29.62
N LYS A 194 18.67 2.77 -29.18
CA LYS A 194 19.79 1.84 -29.38
C LYS A 194 19.65 0.62 -28.45
N PRO A 195 20.35 -0.49 -28.77
CA PRO A 195 20.48 -1.63 -27.88
C PRO A 195 20.89 -1.19 -26.48
N LEU A 196 20.26 -1.78 -25.44
CA LEU A 196 20.66 -1.55 -24.07
C LEU A 196 21.97 -2.30 -23.76
N GLN A 197 22.89 -1.61 -23.13
CA GLN A 197 24.19 -2.14 -22.76
C GLN A 197 24.39 -2.12 -21.23
N ILE A 198 25.16 -3.08 -20.75
CA ILE A 198 25.64 -3.10 -19.36
C ILE A 198 27.15 -3.02 -19.44
N VAL A 199 27.71 -1.96 -18.87
CA VAL A 199 29.12 -1.60 -19.04
C VAL A 199 29.83 -1.46 -17.69
N ASP A 200 31.17 -1.60 -17.71
CA ASP A 200 31.96 -1.28 -16.52
C ASP A 200 31.98 0.24 -16.27
N GLY A 201 32.06 0.57 -14.98
CA GLY A 201 32.12 1.95 -14.53
C GLY A 201 30.76 2.67 -14.56
N TYR A 202 30.79 3.92 -14.12
CA TYR A 202 29.60 4.74 -13.99
C TYR A 202 29.11 5.27 -15.34
N VAL A 203 27.80 5.19 -15.55
CA VAL A 203 27.11 5.80 -16.69
C VAL A 203 26.38 7.05 -16.20
N ASP A 204 26.75 8.20 -16.75
CA ASP A 204 26.14 9.47 -16.38
C ASP A 204 24.78 9.66 -17.03
N TYR A 205 23.84 10.17 -16.26
CA TYR A 205 22.55 10.61 -16.75
C TYR A 205 22.69 11.95 -17.46
N VAL A 206 22.36 12.00 -18.73
CA VAL A 206 22.35 13.24 -19.53
C VAL A 206 20.93 13.61 -19.87
N VAL A 207 20.53 14.86 -19.52
CA VAL A 207 19.20 15.40 -19.85
C VAL A 207 19.10 15.67 -21.35
N GLY A 208 18.07 15.16 -22.02
CA GLY A 208 17.80 15.41 -23.45
C GLY A 208 18.13 14.24 -24.37
N ASN A 209 18.35 14.51 -25.66
CA ASN A 209 18.48 13.51 -26.72
C ASN A 209 19.77 12.63 -26.67
N ASN A 210 20.57 12.76 -25.63
CA ASN A 210 21.81 12.00 -25.46
C ASN A 210 21.67 10.92 -24.39
N CYS A 211 20.62 10.07 -24.50
CA CYS A 211 20.50 8.90 -23.67
C CYS A 211 21.71 7.98 -23.85
N ALA A 212 22.23 7.46 -22.75
CA ALA A 212 23.37 6.55 -22.79
C ALA A 212 22.99 5.17 -23.35
N PHE A 213 21.74 4.75 -23.25
CA PHE A 213 21.27 3.39 -23.53
C PHE A 213 22.11 2.34 -22.80
N ALA A 214 22.58 2.67 -21.62
CA ALA A 214 23.48 1.82 -20.84
C ALA A 214 23.22 1.96 -19.33
N HIS A 215 23.55 0.90 -18.60
CA HIS A 215 23.67 0.88 -17.15
C HIS A 215 25.11 0.55 -16.77
N GLY A 216 25.64 1.22 -15.74
CA GLY A 216 27.01 1.02 -15.29
C GLY A 216 27.21 -0.10 -14.29
N ASN A 217 28.48 -0.22 -13.84
CA ASN A 217 28.94 -1.08 -12.77
C ASN A 217 28.70 -2.58 -13.01
N LEU A 218 29.00 -3.06 -14.23
CA LEU A 218 28.86 -4.47 -14.59
C LEU A 218 29.50 -5.42 -13.55
N SER A 219 30.69 -5.07 -13.05
CA SER A 219 31.40 -5.91 -12.06
C SER A 219 30.59 -6.08 -10.76
N ASP A 220 29.99 -5.00 -10.23
CA ASP A 220 29.15 -5.06 -9.04
C ASP A 220 27.89 -5.89 -9.28
N LEU A 221 27.25 -5.69 -10.43
CA LEU A 221 26.05 -6.44 -10.81
C LEU A 221 26.33 -7.94 -10.97
N LEU A 222 27.50 -8.33 -11.51
CA LEU A 222 27.92 -9.72 -11.59
C LEU A 222 28.12 -10.34 -10.20
N GLU A 223 28.70 -9.63 -9.26
CA GLU A 223 28.82 -10.11 -7.88
C GLU A 223 27.43 -10.23 -7.22
N TRP A 224 26.55 -9.24 -7.42
CA TRP A 224 25.21 -9.26 -6.86
C TRP A 224 24.33 -10.37 -7.44
N SER A 225 24.52 -10.70 -8.72
CA SER A 225 23.75 -11.79 -9.36
C SER A 225 24.03 -13.18 -8.77
N LYS A 226 25.09 -13.31 -7.93
CA LYS A 226 25.41 -14.56 -7.22
C LYS A 226 24.57 -14.80 -5.97
N PHE A 227 23.83 -13.79 -5.49
CA PHE A 227 22.85 -14.01 -4.43
C PHE A 227 21.76 -14.96 -4.93
N ASP A 228 21.34 -15.88 -4.08
CA ASP A 228 20.34 -16.86 -4.40
C ASP A 228 19.01 -16.21 -4.81
N VAL A 229 18.30 -16.86 -5.73
CA VAL A 229 16.91 -16.49 -6.04
C VAL A 229 16.02 -16.91 -4.89
N ASP A 230 15.26 -15.96 -4.35
CA ASP A 230 14.31 -16.20 -3.29
C ASP A 230 12.86 -16.39 -3.81
N LEU A 231 11.96 -16.71 -2.89
CA LEU A 231 10.55 -16.94 -3.23
C LEU A 231 9.85 -15.69 -3.74
N LEU A 232 10.25 -14.50 -3.27
CA LEU A 232 9.64 -13.23 -3.69
C LEU A 232 10.02 -12.91 -5.13
N GLU A 233 11.31 -13.06 -5.48
CA GLU A 233 11.77 -12.88 -6.84
C GLU A 233 11.14 -13.90 -7.81
N TYR A 234 11.01 -15.14 -7.35
CA TYR A 234 10.34 -16.18 -8.13
C TYR A 234 8.85 -15.85 -8.33
N GLN A 235 8.14 -15.40 -7.29
CA GLN A 235 6.75 -14.96 -7.38
C GLN A 235 6.60 -13.82 -8.38
N HIS A 236 7.50 -12.84 -8.35
CA HIS A 236 7.51 -11.74 -9.31
C HIS A 236 7.60 -12.28 -10.75
N ASN A 237 8.56 -13.17 -11.01
CA ASN A 237 8.76 -13.78 -12.33
C ASN A 237 7.53 -14.58 -12.81
N GLU A 238 6.91 -15.38 -11.93
CA GLU A 238 5.68 -16.11 -12.23
C GLU A 238 4.50 -15.19 -12.52
N SER A 239 4.31 -14.13 -11.70
CA SER A 239 3.20 -13.19 -11.88
C SER A 239 3.32 -12.37 -13.16
N VAL A 240 4.53 -12.09 -13.62
CA VAL A 240 4.76 -11.42 -14.90
C VAL A 240 4.48 -12.37 -16.07
N TYR A 241 4.81 -13.65 -15.91
CA TYR A 241 4.59 -14.65 -16.94
C TYR A 241 3.12 -15.05 -17.08
N THR A 242 2.44 -15.31 -15.98
CA THR A 242 1.07 -15.84 -15.99
C THR A 242 0.14 -15.06 -15.09
N PHE A 243 -1.11 -14.99 -15.49
CA PHE A 243 -2.16 -14.39 -14.69
C PHE A 243 -2.54 -15.30 -13.50
N VAL A 244 -2.54 -14.74 -12.29
CA VAL A 244 -2.98 -15.45 -11.07
C VAL A 244 -4.29 -14.82 -10.57
N PRO A 245 -5.45 -15.45 -10.84
CA PRO A 245 -6.78 -14.85 -10.61
C PRO A 245 -7.02 -14.42 -9.15
N GLU A 246 -6.52 -15.19 -8.19
CA GLU A 246 -6.74 -14.95 -6.76
C GLU A 246 -5.93 -13.77 -6.23
N LEU A 247 -4.89 -13.36 -6.93
CA LEU A 247 -4.12 -12.15 -6.62
C LEU A 247 -4.75 -10.90 -7.22
N ASN A 248 -5.62 -11.06 -8.21
CA ASN A 248 -6.26 -9.96 -8.91
C ASN A 248 -7.67 -9.67 -8.37
N SER A 249 -7.93 -8.43 -7.99
CA SER A 249 -9.24 -7.97 -7.56
C SER A 249 -10.23 -7.80 -8.73
N ASP A 250 -9.76 -7.77 -9.98
CA ASP A 250 -10.58 -7.68 -11.19
C ASP A 250 -10.17 -8.75 -12.21
N PRO A 251 -10.83 -9.91 -12.20
CA PRO A 251 -10.49 -11.02 -13.11
C PRO A 251 -10.77 -10.72 -14.60
N SER A 252 -11.43 -9.61 -14.92
CA SER A 252 -11.61 -9.17 -16.32
C SER A 252 -10.34 -8.55 -16.91
N LEU A 253 -9.36 -8.18 -16.09
CA LEU A 253 -8.10 -7.59 -16.50
C LEU A 253 -7.03 -8.68 -16.60
N ASN A 254 -6.76 -9.17 -17.80
CA ASN A 254 -5.54 -9.96 -18.05
C ASN A 254 -4.36 -8.98 -18.14
N HIS A 255 -3.45 -9.05 -17.17
CA HIS A 255 -2.32 -8.15 -17.03
C HIS A 255 -0.98 -8.89 -16.95
N ALA A 256 -0.93 -10.17 -17.31
CA ALA A 256 0.32 -10.87 -17.48
C ALA A 256 1.04 -10.37 -18.73
N GLN A 257 2.35 -10.12 -18.61
CA GLN A 257 3.20 -9.75 -19.75
C GLN A 257 3.51 -10.95 -20.65
N GLY A 258 3.47 -12.17 -20.09
CA GLY A 258 3.54 -13.42 -20.82
C GLY A 258 4.96 -13.89 -21.12
N ASN A 259 5.99 -13.27 -20.55
CA ASN A 259 7.37 -13.72 -20.65
C ASN A 259 8.02 -13.90 -19.27
N ARG A 260 9.20 -14.54 -19.25
CA ARG A 260 9.94 -14.87 -18.04
C ARG A 260 11.31 -14.20 -18.06
N ASN A 261 11.86 -13.92 -16.88
CA ASN A 261 13.25 -13.52 -16.74
C ASN A 261 14.14 -14.79 -16.67
N PRO A 262 14.95 -15.08 -17.70
CA PRO A 262 15.76 -16.29 -17.75
C PRO A 262 16.85 -16.32 -16.67
N TYR A 263 17.25 -15.17 -16.15
CA TYR A 263 18.26 -15.06 -15.10
C TYR A 263 17.70 -15.30 -13.69
N VAL A 264 16.37 -15.26 -13.54
CA VAL A 264 15.69 -15.77 -12.35
C VAL A 264 15.54 -17.29 -12.45
N ASP A 265 15.12 -17.80 -13.61
CA ASP A 265 14.90 -19.23 -13.81
C ASP A 265 16.20 -20.04 -13.84
N PHE A 266 17.26 -19.48 -14.43
CA PHE A 266 18.59 -20.09 -14.56
C PHE A 266 19.68 -19.07 -14.22
N PRO A 267 19.94 -18.77 -12.94
CA PRO A 267 20.84 -17.69 -12.54
C PRO A 267 22.25 -17.80 -13.11
N GLY A 268 22.73 -19.01 -13.33
CA GLY A 268 24.04 -19.28 -13.92
C GLY A 268 24.21 -18.80 -15.37
N LEU A 269 23.12 -18.50 -16.10
CA LEU A 269 23.20 -17.94 -17.45
C LEU A 269 23.81 -16.53 -17.49
N VAL A 270 23.73 -15.77 -16.39
CA VAL A 270 24.38 -14.45 -16.27
C VAL A 270 25.88 -14.56 -16.58
N ASP A 271 26.54 -15.58 -16.05
CA ASP A 271 27.98 -15.76 -16.21
C ASP A 271 28.37 -16.08 -17.65
N TYR A 272 27.50 -16.80 -18.40
CA TYR A 272 27.70 -17.07 -19.81
C TYR A 272 27.40 -15.89 -20.74
N VAL A 273 26.48 -15.01 -20.38
CA VAL A 273 26.14 -13.83 -21.22
C VAL A 273 27.02 -12.64 -20.91
N TYR A 274 27.23 -12.33 -19.62
CA TYR A 274 27.87 -11.10 -19.17
C TYR A 274 29.17 -11.32 -18.39
N GLY A 275 29.39 -12.53 -17.87
CA GLY A 275 30.46 -12.83 -16.93
C GLY A 275 31.67 -13.54 -17.55
N SER A 276 32.33 -14.34 -16.72
CA SER A 276 33.62 -14.96 -17.03
C SER A 276 33.53 -16.07 -18.08
N LYS A 277 32.34 -16.61 -18.36
CA LYS A 277 32.08 -17.67 -19.33
C LYS A 277 31.55 -17.19 -20.69
N LYS A 278 31.54 -15.89 -20.94
CA LYS A 278 30.95 -15.30 -22.16
C LYS A 278 31.56 -15.83 -23.48
N ASP A 279 32.79 -16.31 -23.47
CA ASP A 279 33.44 -16.87 -24.63
C ASP A 279 33.34 -18.41 -24.68
N GLN A 280 32.55 -19.03 -23.82
CA GLN A 280 32.41 -20.48 -23.69
C GLN A 280 31.10 -20.98 -24.28
N ALA A 281 31.16 -22.12 -24.90
CA ALA A 281 29.99 -22.91 -25.27
C ALA A 281 29.36 -23.56 -24.01
N GLY A 282 28.06 -23.84 -24.07
CA GLY A 282 27.35 -24.49 -22.96
C GLY A 282 26.06 -25.17 -23.39
N LYS A 283 25.42 -25.81 -22.44
CA LYS A 283 24.10 -26.46 -22.61
C LYS A 283 23.23 -26.09 -21.44
N LEU A 284 21.94 -25.89 -21.68
CA LEU A 284 20.99 -25.54 -20.62
C LEU A 284 20.91 -26.63 -19.53
N ALA A 285 21.01 -27.88 -19.90
CA ALA A 285 21.00 -29.02 -18.97
C ALA A 285 22.16 -29.02 -17.95
N ASP A 286 23.24 -28.27 -18.21
CA ASP A 286 24.39 -28.13 -17.31
C ASP A 286 24.29 -26.90 -16.41
N VAL A 287 23.24 -26.08 -16.58
CA VAL A 287 23.00 -24.86 -15.75
C VAL A 287 21.96 -25.17 -14.69
N PHE A 288 22.28 -24.80 -13.46
CA PHE A 288 21.39 -24.94 -12.32
C PHE A 288 20.12 -24.10 -12.51
N SER A 289 18.95 -24.70 -12.27
CA SER A 289 17.66 -24.04 -12.33
C SER A 289 17.19 -23.66 -10.92
N SER A 290 16.67 -22.45 -10.76
CA SER A 290 16.01 -22.01 -9.51
C SER A 290 14.78 -22.86 -9.18
N TYR A 291 14.19 -23.51 -10.16
CA TYR A 291 13.12 -24.49 -10.00
C TYR A 291 13.53 -25.64 -9.06
N GLU A 292 14.78 -26.08 -9.13
CA GLU A 292 15.33 -27.10 -8.23
C GLU A 292 15.61 -26.54 -6.83
N LEU A 293 16.14 -25.32 -6.77
CA LEU A 293 16.46 -24.64 -5.51
C LEU A 293 15.21 -24.44 -4.65
N LEU A 294 14.10 -24.09 -5.28
CA LEU A 294 12.84 -23.80 -4.59
C LEU A 294 12.00 -25.06 -4.32
N GLY A 295 12.57 -26.27 -4.45
CA GLY A 295 11.88 -27.53 -4.15
C GLY A 295 10.76 -27.89 -5.12
N LYS A 296 10.78 -27.30 -6.30
CA LYS A 296 9.74 -27.43 -7.32
C LYS A 296 9.67 -28.83 -7.91
N GLY A 297 8.46 -29.23 -8.28
CA GLY A 297 8.17 -30.57 -8.80
C GLY A 297 7.56 -31.52 -7.78
N GLN A 298 7.29 -31.04 -6.55
CA GLN A 298 6.44 -31.74 -5.60
C GLN A 298 4.98 -31.29 -5.76
N GLU A 299 4.03 -32.23 -5.66
CA GLU A 299 2.62 -31.90 -5.58
C GLU A 299 2.29 -31.32 -4.22
N GLY A 300 1.53 -30.23 -4.18
CA GLY A 300 0.99 -29.64 -2.96
C GLY A 300 1.38 -28.19 -2.70
N ALA A 301 1.00 -27.70 -1.55
CA ALA A 301 1.33 -26.35 -1.12
C ALA A 301 2.81 -26.24 -0.73
N GLU A 302 3.45 -25.19 -1.17
CA GLU A 302 4.81 -24.85 -0.76
C GLU A 302 4.86 -23.84 0.38
N ARG A 303 3.81 -23.03 0.51
CA ARG A 303 3.58 -22.09 1.60
C ARG A 303 2.11 -21.81 1.76
N TYR A 304 1.78 -21.08 2.81
CA TYR A 304 0.45 -20.51 3.01
C TYR A 304 0.57 -19.00 3.15
N ALA A 305 -0.46 -18.28 2.69
CA ALA A 305 -0.52 -16.84 2.77
C ALA A 305 -1.92 -16.36 3.18
N ILE A 306 -2.00 -15.17 3.81
CA ILE A 306 -3.26 -14.49 4.08
C ILE A 306 -3.60 -13.62 2.87
N THR A 307 -4.76 -13.83 2.25
CA THR A 307 -5.26 -12.98 1.16
C THR A 307 -6.04 -11.79 1.67
N SER A 308 -6.75 -11.96 2.77
CA SER A 308 -7.41 -10.89 3.50
C SER A 308 -7.62 -11.26 4.96
N ALA A 309 -7.64 -10.26 5.84
CA ALA A 309 -8.00 -10.44 7.24
C ALA A 309 -8.65 -9.18 7.79
N LYS A 310 -9.60 -9.35 8.72
CA LYS A 310 -10.14 -8.25 9.50
C LYS A 310 -9.04 -7.74 10.43
N ARG A 311 -8.75 -6.44 10.38
CA ARG A 311 -7.63 -5.84 11.14
C ARG A 311 -8.08 -4.86 12.22
N LYS A 312 -9.37 -4.61 12.31
CA LYS A 312 -9.94 -3.71 13.30
C LYS A 312 -11.05 -4.44 14.06
N TYR A 313 -10.89 -4.51 15.36
CA TYR A 313 -11.82 -5.16 16.28
C TYR A 313 -12.25 -4.19 17.37
N TYR A 314 -13.40 -4.45 17.96
CA TYR A 314 -13.83 -3.75 19.16
C TYR A 314 -13.42 -4.50 20.41
N GLN A 315 -13.18 -3.77 21.49
CA GLN A 315 -12.90 -4.36 22.78
C GLN A 315 -14.05 -5.28 23.21
N GLY A 316 -13.73 -6.53 23.52
CA GLY A 316 -14.70 -7.58 23.84
C GLY A 316 -15.17 -8.42 22.64
N GLU A 317 -14.84 -8.01 21.42
CA GLU A 317 -15.06 -8.83 20.22
C GLU A 317 -14.05 -9.97 20.14
N GLY A 318 -14.44 -11.11 19.58
CA GLY A 318 -13.55 -12.24 19.33
C GLY A 318 -13.14 -12.32 17.86
N ILE A 319 -11.94 -12.80 17.60
CA ILE A 319 -11.50 -13.11 16.23
C ILE A 319 -12.25 -14.35 15.76
N LEU A 320 -12.98 -14.26 14.66
CA LEU A 320 -13.68 -15.38 14.06
C LEU A 320 -12.81 -16.02 12.97
N LYS A 321 -13.05 -17.30 12.66
CA LYS A 321 -12.28 -17.99 11.62
C LYS A 321 -12.54 -17.39 10.22
N GLU A 322 -13.75 -16.97 9.98
CA GLU A 322 -14.20 -16.28 8.77
C GLU A 322 -13.60 -14.87 8.60
N ASP A 323 -13.04 -14.30 9.66
CA ASP A 323 -12.34 -13.01 9.58
C ASP A 323 -10.98 -13.12 8.86
N ILE A 324 -10.48 -14.35 8.64
CA ILE A 324 -9.15 -14.60 8.09
C ILE A 324 -9.27 -15.52 6.88
N HIS A 325 -8.84 -15.05 5.72
CA HIS A 325 -8.80 -15.84 4.51
C HIS A 325 -7.37 -16.30 4.23
N VAL A 326 -7.16 -17.60 4.35
CA VAL A 326 -5.86 -18.25 4.10
C VAL A 326 -5.93 -19.04 2.82
N VAL A 327 -4.85 -19.00 2.04
CA VAL A 327 -4.66 -19.81 0.84
C VAL A 327 -3.39 -20.65 0.95
N ALA A 328 -3.44 -21.83 0.37
CA ALA A 328 -2.26 -22.61 0.05
C ALA A 328 -1.72 -22.13 -1.30
N VAL A 329 -0.43 -21.90 -1.39
CA VAL A 329 0.25 -21.43 -2.60
C VAL A 329 1.17 -22.54 -3.09
N ASP A 330 0.98 -22.98 -4.34
CA ASP A 330 1.83 -23.97 -4.98
C ASP A 330 3.11 -23.36 -5.59
N HIS A 331 3.91 -24.20 -6.23
CA HIS A 331 5.16 -23.80 -6.84
C HIS A 331 5.00 -22.86 -8.06
N LYS A 332 3.82 -22.78 -8.64
CA LYS A 332 3.50 -21.85 -9.74
C LYS A 332 2.89 -20.55 -9.23
N GLY A 333 2.78 -20.36 -7.91
CA GLY A 333 2.10 -19.25 -7.32
C GLY A 333 0.57 -19.35 -7.39
N GLN A 334 0.01 -20.49 -7.86
CA GLN A 334 -1.42 -20.72 -7.89
C GLN A 334 -1.93 -20.91 -6.48
N THR A 335 -3.10 -20.38 -6.19
CA THR A 335 -3.66 -20.40 -4.85
C THR A 335 -4.89 -21.30 -4.75
N THR A 336 -5.03 -21.95 -3.61
CA THR A 336 -6.24 -22.70 -3.26
C THR A 336 -6.67 -22.33 -1.85
N LYS A 337 -7.97 -22.14 -1.65
CA LYS A 337 -8.52 -21.81 -0.31
C LYS A 337 -8.10 -22.86 0.70
N PHE A 338 -7.68 -22.41 1.88
CA PHE A 338 -7.26 -23.28 2.98
C PHE A 338 -7.98 -22.90 4.27
N ASP A 339 -8.68 -23.88 4.86
CA ASP A 339 -9.52 -23.66 6.05
C ASP A 339 -8.99 -24.39 7.30
N ASP A 340 -7.92 -25.19 7.19
CA ASP A 340 -7.39 -25.97 8.34
C ASP A 340 -6.23 -25.28 9.04
N PHE A 341 -6.49 -24.09 9.59
CA PHE A 341 -5.52 -23.29 10.34
C PHE A 341 -6.04 -22.95 11.75
N THR A 342 -5.11 -22.55 12.63
CA THR A 342 -5.39 -22.12 14.00
C THR A 342 -4.71 -20.78 14.28
N ILE A 343 -5.05 -20.16 15.42
CA ILE A 343 -4.37 -18.97 15.92
C ILE A 343 -3.52 -19.41 17.13
N LYS A 344 -2.26 -19.00 17.15
CA LYS A 344 -1.35 -19.27 18.25
C LYS A 344 -1.84 -18.60 19.54
N ASP A 345 -1.81 -19.34 20.64
CA ASP A 345 -2.14 -18.86 22.00
C ASP A 345 -3.55 -18.27 22.15
N ARG A 346 -4.45 -18.51 21.18
CA ARG A 346 -5.84 -18.05 21.21
C ARG A 346 -6.78 -19.11 20.63
N THR A 347 -8.04 -18.99 21.00
CA THR A 347 -9.15 -19.75 20.40
C THR A 347 -10.05 -18.78 19.66
N PHE A 348 -10.53 -19.16 18.48
CA PHE A 348 -11.52 -18.38 17.75
C PHE A 348 -12.75 -18.05 18.60
N GLY A 349 -13.25 -16.84 18.49
CA GLY A 349 -14.39 -16.34 19.26
C GLY A 349 -14.05 -15.84 20.68
N ASN A 350 -12.83 -16.08 21.18
CA ASN A 350 -12.45 -15.56 22.50
C ASN A 350 -12.32 -14.03 22.47
N PRO A 351 -12.95 -13.31 23.44
CA PRO A 351 -12.93 -11.86 23.46
C PRO A 351 -11.51 -11.27 23.56
N LEU A 352 -11.31 -10.14 22.86
CA LEU A 352 -10.13 -9.28 22.98
C LEU A 352 -10.36 -8.29 24.13
N PRO A 353 -9.75 -8.50 25.31
CA PRO A 353 -10.19 -7.83 26.55
C PRO A 353 -9.72 -6.38 26.66
N TYR A 354 -8.67 -5.98 25.93
CA TYR A 354 -8.06 -4.66 26.04
C TYR A 354 -7.92 -4.01 24.67
N THR A 355 -7.96 -2.68 24.64
CA THR A 355 -7.60 -1.90 23.46
C THR A 355 -6.10 -1.88 23.23
N GLY A 356 -5.67 -1.76 21.99
CA GLY A 356 -4.27 -1.68 21.58
C GLY A 356 -3.98 -2.52 20.34
N ASN A 357 -2.72 -2.53 19.95
CA ASN A 357 -2.25 -3.33 18.82
C ASN A 357 -1.89 -4.74 19.30
N TYR A 358 -2.32 -5.73 18.55
CA TYR A 358 -2.01 -7.14 18.81
C TYR A 358 -1.44 -7.77 17.55
N GLU A 359 -0.36 -8.50 17.70
CA GLU A 359 0.11 -9.41 16.68
C GLU A 359 -0.70 -10.70 16.74
N ILE A 360 -1.27 -11.11 15.62
CA ILE A 360 -1.98 -12.38 15.47
C ILE A 360 -1.13 -13.32 14.63
N ILE A 361 -0.86 -14.48 15.17
CA ILE A 361 -0.06 -15.52 14.49
C ILE A 361 -0.99 -16.65 14.06
N VAL A 362 -1.19 -16.76 12.75
CA VAL A 362 -1.91 -17.88 12.13
C VAL A 362 -0.95 -19.04 11.93
N GLN A 363 -1.30 -20.20 12.45
CA GLN A 363 -0.51 -21.43 12.32
C GLN A 363 -1.09 -22.31 11.21
N THR A 364 -0.25 -22.69 10.28
CA THR A 364 -0.53 -23.57 9.15
C THR A 364 0.40 -24.79 9.18
N PRO A 365 0.20 -25.81 8.35
CA PRO A 365 1.07 -27.00 8.35
C PRO A 365 2.54 -26.74 8.01
N LEU A 366 2.86 -25.70 7.23
CA LEU A 366 4.22 -25.43 6.75
C LEU A 366 4.87 -24.21 7.37
N ASN A 367 4.08 -23.16 7.65
CA ASN A 367 4.61 -21.89 8.15
C ASN A 367 3.64 -21.25 9.16
N SER A 368 4.14 -20.27 9.88
CA SER A 368 3.31 -19.35 10.68
C SER A 368 3.33 -17.98 10.02
N ILE A 369 2.17 -17.33 9.96
CA ILE A 369 1.98 -16.03 9.34
C ILE A 369 1.55 -15.06 10.43
N SER A 370 2.21 -13.92 10.57
CA SER A 370 1.79 -12.90 11.53
C SER A 370 1.15 -11.70 10.82
N TYR A 371 0.16 -11.10 11.47
CA TYR A 371 -0.42 -9.83 11.05
C TYR A 371 -0.91 -9.06 12.28
N ASP A 372 -0.93 -7.74 12.15
CA ASP A 372 -1.34 -6.85 13.22
C ASP A 372 -2.83 -6.52 13.13
N ILE A 373 -3.46 -6.42 14.30
CA ILE A 373 -4.81 -5.91 14.46
C ILE A 373 -4.84 -4.76 15.47
N ASP A 374 -5.73 -3.81 15.23
CA ASP A 374 -6.08 -2.76 16.17
C ASP A 374 -7.36 -3.15 16.93
N VAL A 375 -7.27 -3.22 18.24
CA VAL A 375 -8.44 -3.34 19.10
C VAL A 375 -8.77 -1.97 19.67
N ILE A 376 -9.91 -1.45 19.28
CA ILE A 376 -10.38 -0.14 19.69
C ILE A 376 -11.63 -0.27 20.58
N THR A 377 -12.00 0.79 21.27
CA THR A 377 -13.36 0.92 21.77
C THR A 377 -14.33 0.99 20.59
N GLU A 378 -15.57 0.50 20.77
CA GLU A 378 -16.62 0.57 19.72
C GLU A 378 -16.50 1.83 18.87
N ASP A 379 -16.61 1.71 17.55
CA ASP A 379 -16.71 2.87 16.66
C ASP A 379 -18.19 3.28 16.53
N PRO A 380 -18.69 4.11 17.43
CA PRO A 380 -20.10 4.49 17.43
C PRO A 380 -20.49 5.24 16.15
N LEU A 381 -19.49 5.72 15.40
CA LEU A 381 -19.74 6.45 14.17
C LEU A 381 -20.03 5.50 12.99
N ALA A 382 -19.43 4.30 12.97
CA ALA A 382 -19.74 3.29 11.95
C ALA A 382 -21.13 2.69 12.14
N GLU A 383 -21.59 2.55 13.40
CA GLU A 383 -22.88 1.94 13.75
C GLU A 383 -24.05 2.92 13.77
N ALA A 384 -23.79 4.22 13.62
CA ALA A 384 -24.85 5.23 13.74
C ALA A 384 -25.79 5.25 12.53
N GLN A 385 -27.06 5.04 12.76
CA GLN A 385 -28.15 5.21 11.78
C GLN A 385 -28.40 6.69 11.48
N TYR A 386 -28.32 7.54 12.49
CA TYR A 386 -28.34 9.00 12.32
C TYR A 386 -26.93 9.57 12.38
N LYS A 387 -26.55 10.35 11.37
CA LYS A 387 -25.24 11.01 11.29
C LYS A 387 -25.37 12.38 10.66
N HIS A 388 -24.92 13.39 11.36
CA HIS A 388 -24.90 14.76 10.88
C HIS A 388 -23.51 15.38 11.00
N ASN A 389 -22.93 15.79 9.87
CA ASN A 389 -21.71 16.59 9.87
C ASN A 389 -22.08 18.06 10.06
N VAL A 390 -21.68 18.61 11.20
CA VAL A 390 -21.99 19.98 11.59
C VAL A 390 -21.15 20.95 10.76
N THR A 391 -21.79 21.57 9.76
CA THR A 391 -21.12 22.49 8.82
C THR A 391 -21.88 23.82 8.77
N ALA A 392 -21.20 24.96 8.64
CA ALA A 392 -21.85 26.22 8.30
C ALA A 392 -22.17 26.26 6.80
N LYS A 393 -23.19 27.01 6.39
CA LYS A 393 -23.47 27.25 4.97
C LYS A 393 -22.34 28.03 4.30
N SER A 394 -22.07 27.74 3.02
CA SER A 394 -20.93 28.23 2.25
C SER A 394 -20.92 29.75 1.94
N SER A 395 -21.93 30.51 2.32
CA SER A 395 -22.11 31.92 1.97
C SER A 395 -22.12 32.90 3.15
N GLY A 396 -21.28 32.66 4.13
CA GLY A 396 -21.16 33.58 5.27
C GLY A 396 -21.43 32.93 6.62
N ASN A 397 -21.07 33.56 7.67
CA ASN A 397 -21.11 33.18 9.08
C ASN A 397 -22.48 32.71 9.60
N ASP A 398 -23.17 31.85 8.84
CA ASP A 398 -24.52 31.41 9.13
C ASP A 398 -24.55 29.89 9.31
N PHE A 399 -24.88 29.46 10.52
CA PHE A 399 -25.12 28.06 10.83
C PHE A 399 -26.61 27.77 10.64
N TYR A 400 -27.01 27.24 9.50
CA TYR A 400 -28.38 26.83 9.19
C TYR A 400 -29.46 27.92 9.40
N GLY A 401 -29.13 29.22 9.23
CA GLY A 401 -30.06 30.33 9.46
C GLY A 401 -30.05 30.87 10.87
N ILE A 402 -29.11 30.46 11.72
CA ILE A 402 -28.93 31.04 13.05
C ILE A 402 -28.38 32.46 12.91
N ASP A 403 -29.18 33.46 13.27
CA ASP A 403 -28.74 34.83 13.43
C ASP A 403 -27.59 34.91 14.45
N LYS A 404 -26.68 35.87 14.24
CA LYS A 404 -25.49 36.11 15.06
C LYS A 404 -25.79 36.56 16.51
N ASN A 405 -26.92 36.20 17.08
CA ASN A 405 -27.39 36.65 18.38
C ASN A 405 -27.13 35.56 19.44
N PRO A 406 -26.05 35.69 20.25
CA PRO A 406 -25.85 34.84 21.41
C PRO A 406 -26.96 35.01 22.45
N GLY A 407 -27.16 33.97 23.25
CA GLY A 407 -28.15 33.99 24.33
C GLY A 407 -29.58 33.67 23.92
N VAL A 408 -29.83 33.34 22.65
CA VAL A 408 -31.14 32.97 22.11
C VAL A 408 -31.11 31.51 21.63
N VAL A 409 -32.21 30.79 21.79
CA VAL A 409 -32.40 29.44 21.26
C VAL A 409 -32.84 29.55 19.81
N HIS A 410 -32.17 28.81 18.92
CA HIS A 410 -32.48 28.74 17.51
C HIS A 410 -32.79 27.28 17.11
N THR A 411 -33.92 27.04 16.50
CA THR A 411 -34.28 25.71 15.97
C THR A 411 -33.71 25.54 14.59
N VAL A 412 -32.94 24.47 14.39
CA VAL A 412 -32.31 24.10 13.11
C VAL A 412 -32.67 22.68 12.75
N ASN A 413 -32.80 22.39 11.44
CA ASN A 413 -32.98 21.04 10.95
C ASN A 413 -31.63 20.45 10.56
N LEU A 414 -31.20 19.43 11.28
CA LEU A 414 -29.97 18.70 11.03
C LEU A 414 -30.32 17.30 10.52
N SER A 415 -30.09 17.03 9.24
CA SER A 415 -30.38 15.73 8.60
C SER A 415 -31.78 15.16 8.91
N GLY A 416 -32.82 15.99 8.84
CA GLY A 416 -34.21 15.57 9.06
C GLY A 416 -34.72 15.72 10.49
N VAL A 417 -33.86 15.90 11.47
CA VAL A 417 -34.22 16.09 12.88
C VAL A 417 -34.10 17.57 13.26
N ASN A 418 -35.10 18.09 14.00
CA ASN A 418 -35.08 19.47 14.49
C ASN A 418 -34.36 19.55 15.85
N TRP A 419 -33.39 20.44 15.93
CA TRP A 419 -32.55 20.67 17.08
C TRP A 419 -32.67 22.15 17.54
N ASP A 420 -32.83 22.35 18.81
CA ASP A 420 -32.67 23.64 19.45
C ASP A 420 -31.20 23.86 19.80
N THR A 421 -30.59 24.84 19.18
CA THR A 421 -29.17 25.18 19.39
C THR A 421 -29.07 26.46 20.15
N TYR A 422 -28.27 26.48 21.23
CA TYR A 422 -28.01 27.63 22.06
C TYR A 422 -26.50 27.82 22.24
N TYR A 423 -26.05 29.06 22.15
CA TYR A 423 -24.69 29.46 22.54
C TYR A 423 -24.73 30.73 23.36
N ALA A 424 -24.00 30.75 24.50
CA ALA A 424 -24.16 31.81 25.49
C ALA A 424 -23.53 33.14 25.06
N ALA A 425 -22.42 33.10 24.32
CA ALA A 425 -21.69 34.29 23.86
C ALA A 425 -20.93 34.00 22.56
N GLY A 426 -20.31 35.01 21.97
CA GLY A 426 -19.52 34.88 20.76
C GLY A 426 -20.35 34.89 19.48
N SER A 427 -19.86 34.30 18.43
CA SER A 427 -20.53 34.19 17.13
C SER A 427 -20.22 32.87 16.46
N VAL A 428 -21.13 32.36 15.62
CA VAL A 428 -20.84 31.26 14.71
C VAL A 428 -19.92 31.78 13.62
N GLN A 429 -18.85 31.04 13.36
CA GLN A 429 -17.85 31.40 12.36
C GLN A 429 -17.67 30.29 11.31
N SER A 430 -16.83 30.56 10.31
CA SER A 430 -16.58 29.71 9.16
C SER A 430 -16.21 28.28 9.51
N ASN A 431 -16.49 27.38 8.57
CA ASN A 431 -16.10 25.97 8.62
C ASN A 431 -14.59 25.77 8.49
N ASP A 432 -14.13 24.82 9.27
CA ASP A 432 -12.91 24.09 8.98
C ASP A 432 -13.29 22.71 8.40
N SER A 433 -12.72 22.33 7.26
CA SER A 433 -13.05 21.07 6.59
C SER A 433 -12.72 19.84 7.46
N VAL A 434 -11.72 19.97 8.33
CA VAL A 434 -11.27 18.90 9.24
C VAL A 434 -12.03 18.98 10.58
N LYS A 435 -12.20 20.19 11.14
CA LYS A 435 -12.69 20.41 12.51
C LYS A 435 -14.20 20.66 12.62
N GLY A 436 -14.87 20.98 11.50
CA GLY A 436 -16.30 21.26 11.45
C GLY A 436 -16.66 22.74 11.70
N CYS A 437 -17.86 22.98 12.25
CA CYS A 437 -18.37 24.32 12.50
C CYS A 437 -17.74 24.95 13.76
N LYS A 438 -17.30 26.20 13.67
CA LYS A 438 -16.67 26.96 14.74
C LYS A 438 -17.68 27.85 15.45
N PHE A 439 -17.74 27.72 16.75
CA PHE A 439 -18.54 28.59 17.67
C PHE A 439 -17.59 29.40 18.54
N GLY A 440 -17.76 30.72 18.51
CA GLY A 440 -16.97 31.67 19.29
C GLY A 440 -15.59 32.00 18.72
N THR A 441 -14.87 32.85 19.45
CA THR A 441 -13.48 33.24 19.18
C THR A 441 -12.72 33.35 20.50
N LYS A 442 -11.38 33.44 20.44
CA LYS A 442 -10.55 33.69 21.62
C LYS A 442 -10.89 35.01 22.31
N ALA A 443 -11.30 36.04 21.53
CA ALA A 443 -11.70 37.34 22.06
C ALA A 443 -13.16 37.36 22.59
N ALA A 444 -14.00 36.45 22.10
CA ALA A 444 -15.39 36.28 22.53
C ALA A 444 -15.68 34.76 22.62
N PRO A 445 -15.24 34.10 23.72
CA PRO A 445 -15.48 32.68 23.96
C PRO A 445 -16.99 32.36 24.01
N VAL A 446 -17.33 31.12 23.60
CA VAL A 446 -18.73 30.68 23.61
C VAL A 446 -19.32 30.56 25.02
N GLY A 447 -18.50 30.21 26.00
CA GLY A 447 -18.94 29.90 27.37
C GLY A 447 -19.68 28.57 27.47
N THR A 448 -20.90 28.52 26.96
CA THR A 448 -21.73 27.30 26.88
C THR A 448 -22.35 27.17 25.49
N LEU A 449 -22.28 25.94 24.92
CA LEU A 449 -22.94 25.56 23.69
C LEU A 449 -23.85 24.35 23.97
N ARG A 450 -25.09 24.39 23.52
CA ARG A 450 -26.05 23.31 23.68
C ARG A 450 -26.75 22.97 22.36
N PHE A 451 -26.88 21.68 22.10
CA PHE A 451 -27.76 21.11 21.10
C PHE A 451 -28.78 20.23 21.81
N GLU A 452 -30.06 20.43 21.57
CA GLU A 452 -31.13 19.63 22.16
C GLU A 452 -32.19 19.36 21.10
N THR A 453 -32.67 18.12 20.96
CA THR A 453 -33.78 17.85 20.04
C THR A 453 -35.08 18.50 20.51
N THR A 454 -35.85 19.09 19.59
CA THR A 454 -37.10 19.79 19.94
C THR A 454 -38.14 18.89 20.56
N ASN A 455 -38.16 17.62 20.08
CA ASN A 455 -39.02 16.54 20.56
C ASN A 455 -38.18 15.33 20.99
N ALA A 456 -38.82 14.27 21.47
CA ALA A 456 -38.16 12.96 21.60
C ALA A 456 -37.52 12.60 20.26
N PHE A 457 -36.28 12.06 20.32
CA PHE A 457 -35.54 11.77 19.14
C PHE A 457 -36.19 10.61 18.40
N GLU A 458 -36.40 10.79 17.10
CA GLU A 458 -36.85 9.77 16.17
C GLU A 458 -36.18 10.01 14.82
N TYR A 459 -35.70 8.95 14.20
CA TYR A 459 -35.11 8.96 12.88
C TYR A 459 -35.49 7.71 12.12
N GLU A 460 -36.11 7.87 10.94
CA GLU A 460 -36.58 6.77 10.07
C GLU A 460 -37.45 5.71 10.79
N GLY A 461 -38.30 6.17 11.73
CA GLY A 461 -39.19 5.30 12.52
C GLY A 461 -38.52 4.64 13.73
N MET A 462 -37.25 4.88 13.98
CA MET A 462 -36.50 4.36 15.13
C MET A 462 -36.44 5.42 16.23
N SER A 463 -36.83 5.07 17.46
CA SER A 463 -36.84 5.97 18.63
C SER A 463 -35.97 5.47 19.79
N LYS A 464 -35.55 4.21 19.75
CA LYS A 464 -34.76 3.62 20.83
C LYS A 464 -33.28 3.88 20.65
N ILE A 465 -32.71 4.70 21.50
CA ILE A 465 -31.34 5.18 21.45
C ILE A 465 -30.44 4.24 22.24
N LEU A 466 -29.42 3.71 21.60
CA LEU A 466 -28.34 2.89 22.17
C LEU A 466 -27.13 3.74 22.57
N GLY A 467 -26.92 4.87 21.92
CA GLY A 467 -25.84 5.78 22.22
C GLY A 467 -25.82 7.06 21.40
N VAL A 468 -25.05 8.03 21.87
CA VAL A 468 -24.85 9.32 21.20
C VAL A 468 -23.35 9.62 21.10
N TYR A 469 -22.90 9.91 19.90
CA TYR A 469 -21.50 10.27 19.59
C TYR A 469 -21.39 11.73 19.18
N VAL A 470 -20.37 12.41 19.69
CA VAL A 470 -20.04 13.78 19.32
C VAL A 470 -18.53 13.91 19.13
N SER A 471 -18.11 14.47 18.01
CA SER A 471 -16.71 14.84 17.79
C SER A 471 -16.51 16.34 17.71
N GLY A 472 -15.44 16.85 18.31
CA GLY A 472 -15.12 18.27 18.34
C GLY A 472 -13.72 18.56 18.88
N THR A 473 -13.31 19.84 18.81
CA THR A 473 -12.04 20.33 19.37
C THR A 473 -12.15 21.81 19.76
N THR A 474 -11.16 22.38 20.43
CA THR A 474 -11.05 23.81 20.66
C THR A 474 -10.02 24.47 19.76
N ALA A 475 -10.16 25.77 19.51
CA ALA A 475 -9.27 26.49 18.60
C ALA A 475 -7.80 26.55 19.08
N SER A 476 -7.58 26.51 20.39
CA SER A 476 -6.25 26.59 21.02
C SER A 476 -5.86 25.34 21.83
N GLY A 477 -6.64 24.24 21.70
CA GLY A 477 -6.37 22.98 22.44
C GLY A 477 -6.70 23.07 23.93
N LYS A 478 -7.48 24.05 24.37
CA LYS A 478 -7.88 24.18 25.76
C LYS A 478 -8.94 23.16 26.19
N SER A 479 -9.04 22.93 27.48
CA SER A 479 -10.04 22.02 28.06
C SER A 479 -11.47 22.55 27.94
N TYR A 480 -12.43 21.63 27.85
CA TYR A 480 -13.86 21.89 27.97
C TYR A 480 -14.56 20.69 28.61
N ALA A 481 -15.78 20.89 29.10
CA ALA A 481 -16.61 19.82 29.62
C ALA A 481 -17.76 19.53 28.64
N MET A 482 -18.08 18.25 28.45
CA MET A 482 -19.24 17.84 27.65
C MET A 482 -20.12 16.88 28.44
N LYS A 483 -21.42 17.13 28.38
CA LYS A 483 -22.46 16.31 29.00
C LYS A 483 -23.48 15.90 27.94
N ILE A 484 -23.78 14.61 27.88
CA ILE A 484 -24.78 14.07 26.97
C ILE A 484 -25.89 13.40 27.79
N LYS A 485 -27.13 13.72 27.44
CA LYS A 485 -28.32 13.11 28.03
C LYS A 485 -29.28 12.58 26.99
N VAL A 486 -30.04 11.54 27.37
CA VAL A 486 -31.21 11.04 26.67
C VAL A 486 -32.37 11.08 27.67
N GLY A 487 -33.39 11.88 27.38
CA GLY A 487 -34.41 12.22 28.39
C GLY A 487 -33.77 12.80 29.65
N ASP A 488 -34.09 12.22 30.79
CA ASP A 488 -33.52 12.63 32.08
C ASP A 488 -32.21 11.89 32.43
N VAL A 489 -31.82 10.91 31.64
CA VAL A 489 -30.64 10.05 31.89
C VAL A 489 -29.38 10.70 31.34
N THR A 490 -28.39 10.94 32.19
CA THR A 490 -27.04 11.33 31.72
C THR A 490 -26.27 10.10 31.32
N ILE A 491 -25.93 10.01 30.04
CA ILE A 491 -25.18 8.87 29.46
C ILE A 491 -23.68 9.14 29.29
N SER A 492 -23.27 10.41 29.35
CA SER A 492 -21.87 10.80 29.40
C SER A 492 -21.67 12.11 30.09
N THR A 493 -20.64 12.19 30.94
CA THR A 493 -20.05 13.44 31.44
C THR A 493 -18.56 13.33 31.35
N LYS A 494 -17.92 14.09 30.48
CA LYS A 494 -16.49 13.99 30.22
C LYS A 494 -15.87 15.39 30.22
N ARG A 495 -14.76 15.56 30.95
CA ARG A 495 -13.89 16.72 30.81
C ARG A 495 -12.76 16.37 29.87
N ILE A 496 -12.65 17.15 28.81
CA ILE A 496 -11.57 17.02 27.83
C ILE A 496 -10.42 17.89 28.32
N SER A 497 -9.31 17.27 28.65
CA SER A 497 -8.05 17.97 28.95
C SER A 497 -7.40 18.43 27.65
N TYR A 498 -6.35 19.25 27.76
CA TYR A 498 -5.58 19.78 26.63
C TYR A 498 -5.38 18.73 25.52
N ILE A 499 -5.71 19.10 24.29
CA ILE A 499 -5.51 18.30 23.09
C ILE A 499 -4.76 19.18 22.08
N ASP A 500 -3.96 18.56 21.19
CA ASP A 500 -3.46 19.24 20.00
C ASP A 500 -4.65 19.86 19.25
N GLN A 501 -4.56 21.15 18.93
CA GLN A 501 -5.60 21.92 18.24
C GLN A 501 -6.05 21.33 16.88
N ASN A 502 -5.31 20.36 16.33
CA ASN A 502 -5.64 19.65 15.09
C ASN A 502 -6.29 18.28 15.32
N THR A 503 -6.33 17.81 16.56
CA THR A 503 -6.91 16.50 16.90
C THR A 503 -8.36 16.66 17.32
N LEU A 504 -9.28 15.93 16.65
CA LEU A 504 -10.68 15.82 17.09
C LEU A 504 -10.75 14.97 18.35
N CYS A 505 -11.49 15.45 19.33
CA CYS A 505 -11.87 14.66 20.49
C CYS A 505 -13.21 13.99 20.22
N GLU A 506 -13.26 12.69 20.43
CA GLU A 506 -14.44 11.86 20.25
C GLU A 506 -15.03 11.50 21.60
N ILE A 507 -16.32 11.76 21.76
CA ILE A 507 -17.06 11.46 22.99
C ILE A 507 -18.24 10.60 22.61
N TYR A 508 -18.29 9.42 23.19
CA TYR A 508 -19.38 8.48 23.05
C TYR A 508 -20.06 8.25 24.40
N GLY A 509 -21.35 8.54 24.47
CA GLY A 509 -22.21 8.18 25.56
C GLY A 509 -23.02 6.95 25.20
N LYS A 510 -22.73 5.80 25.81
CA LYS A 510 -23.47 4.55 25.62
C LYS A 510 -24.59 4.44 26.64
N CYS A 511 -25.77 4.04 26.20
CA CYS A 511 -26.88 3.72 27.09
C CYS A 511 -26.70 2.33 27.67
N SER A 512 -26.95 2.14 28.96
CA SER A 512 -26.91 0.81 29.60
C SER A 512 -28.05 -0.11 29.17
N SER A 513 -29.12 0.46 28.65
CA SER A 513 -30.27 -0.17 27.98
C SER A 513 -30.83 0.85 26.97
N PRO A 514 -31.57 0.42 25.92
CA PRO A 514 -32.19 1.36 24.99
C PRO A 514 -33.04 2.42 25.71
N LEU A 515 -32.84 3.68 25.37
CA LEU A 515 -33.55 4.83 25.96
C LEU A 515 -34.38 5.54 24.90
N GLU A 516 -35.49 6.16 25.34
CA GLU A 516 -36.29 7.05 24.52
C GLU A 516 -36.30 8.44 25.14
N GLY A 517 -36.44 9.48 24.33
CA GLY A 517 -36.55 10.85 24.80
C GLY A 517 -35.74 11.86 23.97
N LYS A 518 -35.67 13.08 24.47
CA LYS A 518 -34.85 14.12 23.87
C LYS A 518 -33.38 13.83 24.07
N ILE A 519 -32.57 14.10 23.05
CA ILE A 519 -31.12 14.14 23.18
C ILE A 519 -30.71 15.56 23.52
N SER A 520 -29.89 15.74 24.57
CA SER A 520 -29.27 16.99 24.93
C SER A 520 -27.76 16.85 25.05
N ILE A 521 -27.04 17.68 24.31
CA ILE A 521 -25.57 17.77 24.29
C ILE A 521 -25.21 19.15 24.79
N GLU A 522 -24.60 19.25 25.97
CA GLU A 522 -24.16 20.50 26.57
C GLU A 522 -22.62 20.53 26.67
N ILE A 523 -22.03 21.58 26.15
CA ILE A 523 -20.58 21.83 26.19
C ILE A 523 -20.38 23.10 26.98
N SER A 524 -19.61 23.01 28.05
CA SER A 524 -19.38 24.10 29.02
C SER A 524 -17.89 24.29 29.30
N ASP A 525 -17.60 25.31 30.13
CA ASP A 525 -16.22 25.68 30.51
C ASP A 525 -15.34 26.00 29.28
N ILE A 526 -15.90 26.65 28.27
CA ILE A 526 -15.23 26.98 27.03
C ILE A 526 -14.63 28.39 27.15
N ASP A 527 -13.30 28.46 27.30
CA ASP A 527 -12.54 29.73 27.39
C ASP A 527 -12.04 30.22 26.02
N ASP A 528 -12.48 29.60 24.95
CA ASP A 528 -12.03 29.87 23.57
C ASP A 528 -13.16 29.56 22.57
N ALA A 529 -12.82 29.38 21.30
CA ALA A 529 -13.74 28.81 20.32
C ALA A 529 -13.75 27.29 20.40
N VAL A 530 -14.92 26.70 20.21
CA VAL A 530 -15.10 25.25 20.05
C VAL A 530 -15.53 24.93 18.63
N TYR A 531 -15.02 23.83 18.10
CA TYR A 531 -15.44 23.26 16.84
C TYR A 531 -16.23 21.98 17.11
N ILE A 532 -17.36 21.81 16.42
CA ILE A 532 -18.14 20.57 16.42
C ILE A 532 -18.14 20.03 15.00
N LYS A 533 -17.69 18.79 14.85
CA LYS A 533 -17.55 18.12 13.55
C LYS A 533 -18.73 17.23 13.23
N THR A 534 -19.10 16.34 14.14
CA THR A 534 -20.12 15.33 13.91
C THR A 534 -20.97 15.11 15.16
N ILE A 535 -22.26 14.96 14.95
CA ILE A 535 -23.22 14.41 15.92
C ILE A 535 -23.80 13.15 15.28
N ALA A 536 -23.74 12.01 15.97
CA ALA A 536 -24.32 10.77 15.49
C ALA A 536 -25.09 10.06 16.61
N VAL A 537 -26.12 9.29 16.24
CA VAL A 537 -26.96 8.54 17.15
C VAL A 537 -27.04 7.09 16.68
N ILE A 538 -26.78 6.19 17.61
CA ILE A 538 -26.91 4.76 17.40
C ILE A 538 -28.29 4.36 17.92
N LEU A 539 -29.06 3.71 17.07
CA LEU A 539 -30.44 3.30 17.33
C LEU A 539 -30.55 1.78 17.36
N GLU A 540 -31.53 1.28 18.06
CA GLU A 540 -31.86 -0.15 18.02
C GLU A 540 -32.57 -0.44 16.69
N ASP A 541 -32.04 -1.41 15.94
CA ASP A 541 -32.67 -1.86 14.69
C ASP A 541 -34.08 -2.41 15.03
N VAL A 542 -35.07 -1.94 14.30
CA VAL A 542 -36.42 -2.51 14.36
C VAL A 542 -36.36 -3.84 13.58
N ALA A 543 -36.34 -4.97 14.29
CA ALA A 543 -36.32 -6.29 13.74
C ALA A 543 -37.58 -6.59 12.89
#